data_09146805bc48d230e057c8eb63d13a34
#
_entry.id   09146805bc48d230e057c8eb63d13a34
#
_cell.length_a   1.000
_cell.length_b   1.000
_cell.length_c   1.000
_cell.angle_alpha   90.00
_cell.angle_beta   90.00
_cell.angle_gamma   90.00
#
_symmetry.space_group_name_H-M   'P 1'
#
loop_
_entity.id
_entity.type
_entity.pdbx_description
1 polymer ?
#
loop_
_entity_poly.entity_id
_entity_poly.type
_entity_poly.pdbx_seq_one_letter_code
_entity_poly.pdbx_strand_id
1 'polypeptide(L)'
;VDCEDIMSRFVDWQFKGEYTPFGYAYDQGRTCLDAIFSYANGADAEHCGQTGERSNGNGSLMRILPVCLYTYEQQKKGAISEEEALEMVHKASALTHAHLRSKMACGIYYFLVKAVLDEQGNLQERLQKGVDTAKAYYEKDVANLTELAHDGRLFDLAAFRENEEDR
;
A
#
# COMPACT_ATOMS: atom_id res chain seq x y z
N VAL A 1 3.41 -12.56 -5.58
CA VAL A 1 3.30 -12.39 -4.12
C VAL A 1 2.60 -13.61 -3.57
N ASP A 2 3.21 -14.27 -2.60
CA ASP A 2 2.63 -15.40 -1.88
C ASP A 2 1.82 -14.88 -0.68
N CYS A 3 0.51 -14.82 -0.85
CA CYS A 3 -0.42 -14.26 0.15
C CYS A 3 -0.48 -15.13 1.42
N GLU A 4 -0.41 -16.45 1.27
CA GLU A 4 -0.42 -17.39 2.38
C GLU A 4 0.84 -17.27 3.24
N ASP A 5 2.02 -17.19 2.62
CA ASP A 5 3.29 -16.98 3.36
C ASP A 5 3.27 -15.65 4.11
N ILE A 6 2.79 -14.57 3.48
CA ILE A 6 2.72 -13.26 4.14
C ILE A 6 1.77 -13.30 5.35
N MET A 7 0.57 -13.86 5.19
CA MET A 7 -0.41 -13.93 6.28
C MET A 7 0.05 -14.86 7.40
N SER A 8 0.72 -15.97 7.07
CA SER A 8 1.34 -16.85 8.07
C SER A 8 2.39 -16.10 8.90
N ARG A 9 3.24 -15.28 8.28
CA ARG A 9 4.22 -14.44 8.99
C ARG A 9 3.55 -13.35 9.85
N PHE A 10 2.43 -12.79 9.41
CA PHE A 10 1.66 -11.85 10.24
C PHE A 10 1.09 -12.54 11.47
N VAL A 11 0.63 -13.80 11.36
CA VAL A 11 0.20 -14.63 12.49
C VAL A 11 1.37 -14.90 13.44
N ASP A 12 2.54 -15.29 12.94
CA ASP A 12 3.73 -15.51 13.76
C ASP A 12 4.18 -14.22 14.47
N TRP A 13 4.15 -13.08 13.77
CA TRP A 13 4.41 -11.79 14.38
C TRP A 13 3.42 -11.48 15.50
N GLN A 14 2.12 -11.64 15.24
CA GLN A 14 1.06 -11.27 16.18
C GLN A 14 1.03 -12.16 17.43
N PHE A 15 1.14 -13.49 17.27
CA PHE A 15 0.91 -14.44 18.35
C PHE A 15 2.19 -14.98 19.00
N LYS A 16 3.30 -14.96 18.27
CA LYS A 16 4.59 -15.48 18.76
C LYS A 16 5.62 -14.39 19.01
N GLY A 17 5.34 -13.13 18.60
CA GLY A 17 6.29 -12.01 18.68
C GLY A 17 7.49 -12.15 17.74
N GLU A 18 7.40 -13.01 16.73
CA GLU A 18 8.43 -13.15 15.72
C GLU A 18 8.69 -11.80 15.02
N TYR A 19 9.92 -11.57 14.56
CA TYR A 19 10.35 -10.33 13.90
C TYR A 19 10.25 -9.08 14.77
N THR A 20 10.03 -9.20 16.08
CA THR A 20 10.02 -8.09 17.04
C THR A 20 11.24 -8.13 17.95
N PRO A 21 11.76 -6.98 18.41
CA PRO A 21 12.90 -6.95 19.33
C PRO A 21 12.51 -7.36 20.78
N PHE A 22 11.21 -7.42 21.09
CA PHE A 22 10.69 -7.63 22.44
C PHE A 22 10.02 -8.98 22.64
N GLY A 23 9.89 -9.81 21.60
CA GLY A 23 9.18 -11.09 21.65
C GLY A 23 7.65 -10.97 21.76
N TYR A 24 7.08 -9.80 21.49
CA TYR A 24 5.64 -9.56 21.41
C TYR A 24 5.32 -8.44 20.41
N ALA A 25 4.17 -8.54 19.76
CA ALA A 25 3.67 -7.50 18.87
C ALA A 25 3.06 -6.33 19.67
N TYR A 26 3.17 -5.11 19.15
CA TYR A 26 2.64 -3.89 19.77
C TYR A 26 2.14 -2.92 18.71
N ASP A 27 1.28 -1.98 19.14
CA ASP A 27 0.75 -0.86 18.33
C ASP A 27 0.06 -1.30 17.02
N GLN A 28 -0.76 -2.36 17.09
CA GLN A 28 -1.51 -2.85 15.94
C GLN A 28 -2.83 -2.08 15.77
N GLY A 29 -3.10 -1.62 14.55
CA GLY A 29 -4.43 -1.11 14.18
C GLY A 29 -5.49 -2.20 14.14
N ARG A 30 -6.72 -1.87 14.51
CA ARG A 30 -7.85 -2.81 14.55
C ARG A 30 -8.02 -3.56 13.22
N THR A 31 -8.01 -2.86 12.09
CA THR A 31 -8.18 -3.47 10.75
C THR A 31 -7.11 -4.53 10.46
N CYS A 32 -5.86 -4.31 10.88
CA CYS A 32 -4.81 -5.32 10.77
C CYS A 32 -5.11 -6.52 11.66
N LEU A 33 -5.46 -6.28 12.93
CA LEU A 33 -5.78 -7.36 13.88
C LEU A 33 -6.94 -8.22 13.38
N ASP A 34 -8.04 -7.60 12.97
CA ASP A 34 -9.23 -8.32 12.51
C ASP A 34 -8.90 -9.24 11.32
N ALA A 35 -8.07 -8.77 10.36
CA ALA A 35 -7.64 -9.58 9.23
C ALA A 35 -6.73 -10.76 9.66
N ILE A 36 -5.76 -10.51 10.55
CA ILE A 36 -4.85 -11.55 11.06
C ILE A 36 -5.63 -12.61 11.85
N PHE A 37 -6.59 -12.20 12.69
CA PHE A 37 -7.45 -13.11 13.41
C PHE A 37 -8.36 -13.91 12.47
N SER A 38 -8.90 -13.28 11.41
CA SER A 38 -9.71 -13.98 10.40
C SER A 38 -8.91 -15.09 9.74
N TYR A 39 -7.68 -14.80 9.30
CA TYR A 39 -6.79 -15.80 8.72
C TYR A 39 -6.41 -16.90 9.70
N ALA A 40 -6.05 -16.56 10.94
CA ALA A 40 -5.72 -17.54 11.99
C ALA A 40 -6.91 -18.48 12.33
N ASN A 41 -8.14 -18.05 12.06
CA ASN A 41 -9.36 -18.85 12.19
C ASN A 41 -9.75 -19.61 10.90
N GLY A 42 -8.88 -19.65 9.89
CA GLY A 42 -9.04 -20.47 8.70
C GLY A 42 -9.70 -19.76 7.50
N ALA A 43 -9.80 -18.43 7.51
CA ALA A 43 -10.19 -17.69 6.31
C ALA A 43 -9.07 -17.72 5.28
N ASP A 44 -9.44 -17.66 3.99
CA ASP A 44 -8.52 -17.53 2.88
C ASP A 44 -7.74 -16.21 2.95
N ALA A 45 -6.43 -16.24 2.71
CA ALA A 45 -5.55 -15.08 2.83
C ALA A 45 -6.02 -13.87 1.99
N GLU A 46 -6.48 -14.11 0.77
CA GLU A 46 -6.93 -13.04 -0.14
C GLU A 46 -8.28 -12.41 0.27
N HIS A 47 -9.00 -13.03 1.21
CA HIS A 47 -10.32 -12.61 1.68
C HIS A 47 -10.35 -12.09 3.13
N CYS A 48 -9.20 -11.95 3.78
CA CYS A 48 -9.11 -11.47 5.17
C CYS A 48 -9.26 -9.96 5.30
N GLY A 49 -8.86 -9.20 4.27
CA GLY A 49 -8.87 -7.74 4.32
C GLY A 49 -10.26 -7.14 4.28
N GLN A 50 -10.48 -6.15 5.14
CA GLN A 50 -11.76 -5.47 5.23
C GLN A 50 -11.96 -4.46 4.10
N THR A 51 -13.19 -4.39 3.57
CA THR A 51 -13.61 -3.50 2.47
C THR A 51 -14.43 -2.30 2.91
N GLY A 52 -14.74 -2.19 4.20
CA GLY A 52 -15.61 -1.15 4.74
C GLY A 52 -14.97 0.23 4.74
N GLU A 53 -15.78 1.28 4.62
CA GLU A 53 -15.35 2.69 4.59
C GLU A 53 -14.50 3.07 5.84
N ARG A 54 -14.80 2.48 7.00
CA ARG A 54 -14.05 2.72 8.23
C ARG A 54 -12.78 1.88 8.38
N SER A 55 -12.46 1.06 7.39
CA SER A 55 -11.29 0.17 7.38
C SER A 55 -10.13 0.71 6.49
N ASN A 56 -10.12 2.03 6.27
CA ASN A 56 -9.14 2.76 5.47
C ASN A 56 -7.99 3.37 6.29
N GLY A 57 -7.57 2.72 7.35
CA GLY A 57 -6.35 3.10 8.06
C GLY A 57 -5.09 2.94 7.18
N ASN A 58 -3.98 3.52 7.64
CA ASN A 58 -2.70 3.50 6.91
C ASN A 58 -1.86 2.23 7.14
N GLY A 59 -2.38 1.20 7.81
CA GLY A 59 -1.61 0.02 8.21
C GLY A 59 -1.01 -0.77 7.04
N SER A 60 -1.70 -0.84 5.88
CA SER A 60 -1.10 -1.44 4.69
C SER A 60 -0.02 -0.55 4.08
N LEU A 61 -0.23 0.77 4.03
CA LEU A 61 0.73 1.74 3.51
C LEU A 61 2.05 1.74 4.30
N MET A 62 1.98 1.59 5.63
CA MET A 62 3.16 1.56 6.50
C MET A 62 4.11 0.38 6.19
N ARG A 63 3.62 -0.72 5.61
CA ARG A 63 4.37 -1.95 5.34
C ARG A 63 4.62 -2.25 3.87
N ILE A 64 4.14 -1.41 2.93
CA ILE A 64 4.13 -1.75 1.50
C ILE A 64 5.48 -1.58 0.80
N LEU A 65 6.40 -0.77 1.35
CA LEU A 65 7.67 -0.46 0.69
C LEU A 65 8.47 -1.68 0.22
N PRO A 66 8.65 -2.77 1.00
CA PRO A 66 9.36 -3.96 0.51
C PRO A 66 8.73 -4.58 -0.74
N VAL A 67 7.39 -4.57 -0.83
CA VAL A 67 6.67 -5.08 -2.01
C VAL A 67 6.90 -4.14 -3.21
N CYS A 68 6.86 -2.83 -3.00
CA CYS A 68 7.14 -1.85 -4.04
C CYS A 68 8.57 -2.01 -4.61
N LEU A 69 9.57 -2.21 -3.76
CA LEU A 69 10.95 -2.43 -4.19
C LEU A 69 11.12 -3.75 -4.94
N TYR A 70 10.48 -4.82 -4.46
CA TYR A 70 10.49 -6.12 -5.13
C TYR A 70 9.87 -6.04 -6.53
N THR A 71 8.66 -5.48 -6.64
CA THR A 71 7.95 -5.37 -7.91
C THR A 71 8.66 -4.44 -8.88
N TYR A 72 9.25 -3.34 -8.41
CA TYR A 72 10.11 -2.47 -9.19
C TYR A 72 11.29 -3.23 -9.82
N GLU A 73 12.01 -4.02 -9.03
CA GLU A 73 13.14 -4.82 -9.53
C GLU A 73 12.70 -5.90 -10.53
N GLN A 74 11.55 -6.56 -10.32
CA GLN A 74 11.02 -7.54 -11.27
C GLN A 74 10.61 -6.87 -12.58
N GLN A 75 9.96 -5.72 -12.52
CA GLN A 75 9.60 -4.94 -13.70
C GLN A 75 10.84 -4.47 -14.47
N LYS A 76 11.85 -3.97 -13.78
CA LYS A 76 13.12 -3.53 -14.40
C LYS A 76 13.87 -4.65 -15.12
N LYS A 77 13.76 -5.90 -14.62
CA LYS A 77 14.27 -7.10 -15.27
C LYS A 77 13.41 -7.59 -16.43
N GLY A 78 12.25 -6.98 -16.67
CA GLY A 78 11.28 -7.42 -17.67
C GLY A 78 10.57 -8.73 -17.31
N ALA A 79 10.60 -9.14 -16.03
CA ALA A 79 9.95 -10.36 -15.56
C ALA A 79 8.42 -10.19 -15.35
N ILE A 80 7.97 -8.96 -15.10
CA ILE A 80 6.56 -8.60 -14.94
C ILE A 80 6.27 -7.26 -15.62
N SER A 81 5.02 -7.04 -16.01
CA SER A 81 4.52 -5.75 -16.50
C SER A 81 4.26 -4.75 -15.35
N GLU A 82 3.96 -3.51 -15.68
CA GLU A 82 3.57 -2.49 -14.69
C GLU A 82 2.21 -2.83 -14.05
N GLU A 83 1.28 -3.35 -14.85
CA GLU A 83 -0.03 -3.80 -14.37
C GLU A 83 0.11 -4.95 -13.36
N GLU A 84 0.95 -5.95 -13.66
CA GLU A 84 1.23 -7.05 -12.74
C GLU A 84 1.91 -6.57 -11.45
N ALA A 85 2.83 -5.60 -11.54
CA ALA A 85 3.47 -5.00 -10.39
C ALA A 85 2.44 -4.31 -9.47
N LEU A 86 1.54 -3.51 -10.05
CA LEU A 86 0.47 -2.83 -9.32
C LEU A 86 -0.54 -3.81 -8.73
N GLU A 87 -0.90 -4.88 -9.46
CA GLU A 87 -1.75 -5.93 -8.93
C GLU A 87 -1.13 -6.58 -7.68
N MET A 88 0.17 -6.88 -7.70
CA MET A 88 0.89 -7.41 -6.54
C MET A 88 0.86 -6.44 -5.35
N VAL A 89 1.04 -5.14 -5.59
CA VAL A 89 0.97 -4.10 -4.55
C VAL A 89 -0.45 -4.00 -3.98
N HIS A 90 -1.48 -4.02 -4.84
CA HIS A 90 -2.87 -4.00 -4.41
C HIS A 90 -3.26 -5.26 -3.62
N LYS A 91 -2.82 -6.45 -4.05
CA LYS A 91 -3.02 -7.70 -3.31
C LYS A 91 -2.37 -7.66 -1.93
N ALA A 92 -1.13 -7.19 -1.85
CA ALA A 92 -0.42 -7.06 -0.57
C ALA A 92 -1.12 -6.08 0.39
N SER A 93 -1.70 -4.98 -0.12
CA SER A 93 -2.55 -4.10 0.69
C SER A 93 -3.82 -4.81 1.15
N ALA A 94 -4.47 -5.53 0.23
CA ALA A 94 -5.76 -6.17 0.45
C ALA A 94 -5.73 -7.30 1.47
N LEU A 95 -4.57 -7.85 1.82
CA LEU A 95 -4.44 -8.84 2.90
C LEU A 95 -5.01 -8.35 4.24
N THR A 96 -5.00 -7.03 4.48
CA THR A 96 -5.58 -6.41 5.67
C THR A 96 -6.53 -5.26 5.35
N HIS A 97 -6.25 -4.48 4.31
CA HIS A 97 -6.99 -3.29 3.91
C HIS A 97 -7.42 -3.42 2.44
N ALA A 98 -8.58 -4.06 2.21
CA ALA A 98 -9.06 -4.37 0.87
C ALA A 98 -9.95 -3.27 0.25
N HIS A 99 -10.24 -2.18 0.98
CA HIS A 99 -10.94 -1.04 0.43
C HIS A 99 -10.15 -0.39 -0.71
N LEU A 100 -10.85 0.10 -1.75
CA LEU A 100 -10.22 0.65 -2.96
C LEU A 100 -9.24 1.78 -2.64
N ARG A 101 -9.61 2.70 -1.75
CA ARG A 101 -8.75 3.82 -1.30
C ARG A 101 -7.42 3.36 -0.74
N SER A 102 -7.42 2.32 0.10
CA SER A 102 -6.18 1.77 0.68
C SER A 102 -5.28 1.13 -0.39
N LYS A 103 -5.87 0.41 -1.34
CA LYS A 103 -5.15 -0.15 -2.48
C LYS A 103 -4.55 0.96 -3.36
N MET A 104 -5.34 1.99 -3.68
CA MET A 104 -4.88 3.15 -4.45
C MET A 104 -3.73 3.88 -3.75
N ALA A 105 -3.83 4.12 -2.44
CA ALA A 105 -2.76 4.76 -1.67
C ALA A 105 -1.43 3.97 -1.78
N CYS A 106 -1.49 2.64 -1.69
CA CYS A 106 -0.32 1.78 -1.87
C CYS A 106 0.22 1.82 -3.31
N GLY A 107 -0.64 1.87 -4.31
CA GLY A 107 -0.22 1.98 -5.71
C GLY A 107 0.35 3.37 -6.05
N ILE A 108 -0.22 4.45 -5.49
CA ILE A 108 0.38 5.80 -5.60
C ILE A 108 1.79 5.79 -5.00
N TYR A 109 1.95 5.17 -3.82
CA TYR A 109 3.26 5.02 -3.18
C TYR A 109 4.26 4.24 -4.05
N TYR A 110 3.81 3.18 -4.75
CA TYR A 110 4.64 2.46 -5.73
C TYR A 110 5.14 3.38 -6.85
N PHE A 111 4.27 4.21 -7.45
CA PHE A 111 4.69 5.17 -8.48
C PHE A 111 5.67 6.21 -7.95
N LEU A 112 5.51 6.67 -6.71
CA LEU A 112 6.47 7.57 -6.06
C LEU A 112 7.84 6.89 -5.88
N VAL A 113 7.87 5.67 -5.38
CA VAL A 113 9.11 4.87 -5.22
C VAL A 113 9.79 4.69 -6.58
N LYS A 114 9.04 4.29 -7.60
CA LYS A 114 9.55 4.12 -8.96
C LYS A 114 10.16 5.42 -9.51
N ALA A 115 9.45 6.53 -9.39
CA ALA A 115 9.93 7.82 -9.86
C ALA A 115 11.20 8.29 -9.12
N VAL A 116 11.28 8.06 -7.81
CA VAL A 116 12.50 8.37 -7.03
C VAL A 116 13.70 7.54 -7.48
N LEU A 117 13.49 6.29 -7.90
CA LEU A 117 14.56 5.39 -8.32
C LEU A 117 14.98 5.58 -9.79
N ASP A 118 14.05 5.89 -10.69
CA ASP A 118 14.30 5.93 -12.15
C ASP A 118 14.55 7.33 -12.70
N GLU A 119 13.89 8.36 -12.14
CA GLU A 119 13.86 9.68 -12.77
C GLU A 119 15.11 10.51 -12.45
N GLN A 120 15.44 11.37 -13.41
CA GLN A 120 16.47 12.40 -13.21
C GLN A 120 15.84 13.68 -12.65
N GLY A 121 16.66 14.52 -12.04
CA GLY A 121 16.20 15.77 -11.44
C GLY A 121 16.25 15.77 -9.91
N ASN A 122 15.79 16.84 -9.29
CA ASN A 122 15.70 16.95 -7.84
C ASN A 122 14.53 16.10 -7.27
N LEU A 123 14.52 15.86 -5.97
CA LEU A 123 13.52 15.01 -5.33
C LEU A 123 12.09 15.48 -5.58
N GLN A 124 11.87 16.80 -5.56
CA GLN A 124 10.54 17.38 -5.78
C GLN A 124 10.02 17.08 -7.20
N GLU A 125 10.86 17.25 -8.22
CA GLU A 125 10.52 16.94 -9.61
C GLU A 125 10.18 15.46 -9.79
N ARG A 126 10.97 14.57 -9.17
CA ARG A 126 10.72 13.12 -9.19
C ARG A 126 9.39 12.77 -8.52
N LEU A 127 9.13 13.32 -7.34
CA LEU A 127 7.85 13.09 -6.63
C LEU A 127 6.67 13.59 -7.45
N GLN A 128 6.76 14.79 -8.03
CA GLN A 128 5.69 15.31 -8.88
C GLN A 128 5.41 14.40 -10.07
N LYS A 129 6.46 13.90 -10.73
CA LYS A 129 6.31 12.95 -11.85
C LYS A 129 5.66 11.64 -11.42
N GLY A 130 6.02 11.12 -10.24
CA GLY A 130 5.38 9.94 -9.66
C GLY A 130 3.88 10.15 -9.42
N VAL A 131 3.50 11.32 -8.88
CA VAL A 131 2.09 11.70 -8.69
C VAL A 131 1.36 11.80 -10.01
N ASP A 132 1.93 12.48 -11.01
CA ASP A 132 1.30 12.66 -12.31
C ASP A 132 1.08 11.31 -13.02
N THR A 133 2.05 10.39 -12.90
CA THR A 133 1.94 9.03 -13.45
C THR A 133 0.86 8.23 -12.73
N ALA A 134 0.81 8.27 -11.40
CA ALA A 134 -0.21 7.62 -10.61
C ALA A 134 -1.61 8.14 -10.95
N LYS A 135 -1.75 9.47 -11.06
CA LYS A 135 -3.00 10.12 -11.44
C LYS A 135 -3.46 9.65 -12.81
N ALA A 136 -2.61 9.70 -13.82
CA ALA A 136 -2.91 9.23 -15.17
C ALA A 136 -3.28 7.74 -15.22
N TYR A 137 -2.75 6.91 -14.31
CA TYR A 137 -3.12 5.51 -14.20
C TYR A 137 -4.52 5.33 -13.61
N TYR A 138 -4.79 5.95 -12.46
CA TYR A 138 -6.04 5.74 -11.73
C TYR A 138 -7.25 6.45 -12.36
N GLU A 139 -7.05 7.54 -13.08
CA GLU A 139 -8.13 8.26 -13.78
C GLU A 139 -8.74 7.49 -14.96
N LYS A 140 -8.14 6.36 -15.37
CA LYS A 140 -8.67 5.52 -16.45
C LYS A 140 -9.93 4.73 -16.06
N ASP A 141 -10.16 4.51 -14.75
CA ASP A 141 -11.26 3.69 -14.26
C ASP A 141 -12.28 4.54 -13.48
N VAL A 142 -13.55 4.40 -13.82
CA VAL A 142 -14.67 5.12 -13.19
C VAL A 142 -14.78 4.83 -11.70
N ALA A 143 -14.49 3.60 -11.24
CA ALA A 143 -14.51 3.26 -9.83
C ALA A 143 -13.46 4.06 -9.05
N ASN A 144 -12.27 4.23 -9.63
CA ASN A 144 -11.20 5.04 -9.05
C ASN A 144 -11.58 6.52 -9.01
N LEU A 145 -12.24 7.05 -10.04
CA LEU A 145 -12.69 8.44 -10.09
C LEU A 145 -13.68 8.77 -8.97
N THR A 146 -14.52 7.83 -8.58
CA THR A 146 -15.45 8.01 -7.45
C THR A 146 -14.67 8.16 -6.13
N GLU A 147 -13.66 7.32 -5.89
CA GLU A 147 -12.80 7.43 -4.71
C GLU A 147 -11.97 8.71 -4.71
N LEU A 148 -11.43 9.11 -5.87
CA LEU A 148 -10.68 10.35 -6.02
C LEU A 148 -11.53 11.61 -5.77
N ALA A 149 -12.80 11.57 -6.12
CA ALA A 149 -13.75 12.66 -5.83
C ALA A 149 -14.04 12.79 -4.32
N HIS A 150 -14.01 11.68 -3.57
CA HIS A 150 -14.18 11.69 -2.12
C HIS A 150 -12.93 12.19 -1.37
N ASP A 151 -11.73 11.96 -1.93
CA ASP A 151 -10.47 12.35 -1.28
C ASP A 151 -9.52 13.02 -2.30
N GLY A 152 -9.91 14.21 -2.77
CA GLY A 152 -9.16 14.99 -3.75
C GLY A 152 -7.74 15.39 -3.32
N ARG A 153 -7.37 15.16 -2.03
CA ARG A 153 -6.03 15.40 -1.51
C ARG A 153 -5.01 14.30 -1.78
N LEU A 154 -5.44 13.13 -2.26
CA LEU A 154 -4.52 12.01 -2.54
C LEU A 154 -3.39 12.37 -3.52
N PHE A 155 -3.61 13.36 -4.39
CA PHE A 155 -2.63 13.83 -5.36
C PHE A 155 -2.13 15.27 -5.13
N ASP A 156 -2.54 15.92 -4.04
CA ASP A 156 -2.15 17.28 -3.75
C ASP A 156 -0.89 17.32 -2.87
N LEU A 157 0.28 17.33 -3.52
CA LEU A 157 1.56 17.52 -2.84
C LEU A 157 1.71 18.90 -2.21
N ALA A 158 0.97 19.92 -2.69
CA ALA A 158 1.02 21.26 -2.14
C ALA A 158 0.34 21.34 -0.77
N ALA A 159 -0.71 20.55 -0.53
CA ALA A 159 -1.38 20.46 0.77
C ALA A 159 -0.47 19.99 1.91
N PHE A 160 0.63 19.29 1.58
CA PHE A 160 1.63 18.87 2.58
C PHE A 160 2.58 19.99 2.99
N ARG A 161 2.70 21.08 2.22
CA ARG A 161 3.61 22.20 2.50
C ARG A 161 2.99 23.28 3.37
N GLU A 162 1.68 23.49 3.31
CA GLU A 162 0.98 24.50 4.10
C GLU A 162 1.05 24.22 5.60
N ASN A 163 1.35 22.99 6.01
CA ASN A 163 1.48 22.59 7.41
C ASN A 163 2.91 22.74 7.99
N GLU A 164 3.92 23.10 7.19
CA GLU A 164 5.30 23.34 7.69
C GLU A 164 5.51 24.75 8.23
N GLU A 165 4.68 25.73 7.84
CA GLU A 165 4.75 27.10 8.34
C GLU A 165 4.06 27.29 9.70
N ASP A 166 3.27 26.32 10.16
CA ASP A 166 2.56 26.33 11.45
C ASP A 166 3.28 25.57 12.58
N ARG A 167 4.59 25.25 12.42
CA ARG A 167 5.40 24.58 13.44
C ARG A 167 6.50 25.49 14.03
#